data_a4b370f553d5cd0a2071dbd31a3da2b5
#
_entry.id   a4b370f553d5cd0a2071dbd31a3da2b5
#
_cell.length_a   1.000
_cell.length_b   1.000
_cell.length_c   1.000
_cell.angle_alpha   90.00
_cell.angle_beta   90.00
_cell.angle_gamma   90.00
#
_symmetry.space_group_name_H-M   'P 1'
#
loop_
_entity.id
_entity.type
_entity.pdbx_description
1 polymer ?
#
loop_
_entity_poly.entity_id
_entity_poly.type
_entity_poly.pdbx_seq_one_letter_code
_entity_poly.pdbx_strand_id
1 'polypeptide(L)'
;VKRAQERGLPGYPVYTRKANTDVAYLACARILLEGTRRVYPQFATHNAHTAASVIHLAKGRGREFEFQRLHGMGEELYAELTDPAGRALPCRVYAPVGSHEELLPYLVRRLLENGANTSFVNRIVDESLPVEEVVGDPVADVERAGCGPHPQIPLPRGLFGAERANSSGIN
;
A
#
# COMPACT_ATOMS: atom_id res chain seq x y z
N VAL A 1 -7.94 12.71 3.52
CA VAL A 1 -7.53 13.60 2.43
C VAL A 1 -8.49 14.77 2.33
N LYS A 2 -9.78 14.55 1.98
CA LYS A 2 -10.78 15.60 1.79
C LYS A 2 -10.87 16.56 3.01
N ARG A 3 -10.97 16.01 4.22
CA ARG A 3 -10.98 16.82 5.45
C ARG A 3 -9.72 17.67 5.63
N ALA A 4 -8.55 17.18 5.18
CA ALA A 4 -7.32 17.97 5.22
C ALA A 4 -7.39 19.15 4.24
N GLN A 5 -7.98 18.95 3.07
CA GLN A 5 -8.19 19.98 2.07
C GLN A 5 -9.19 21.04 2.58
N GLU A 6 -10.33 20.62 3.12
CA GLU A 6 -11.36 21.50 3.70
C GLU A 6 -10.80 22.38 4.83
N ARG A 7 -9.87 21.84 5.61
CA ARG A 7 -9.26 22.53 6.76
C ARG A 7 -7.96 23.29 6.42
N GLY A 8 -7.50 23.26 5.19
CA GLY A 8 -6.26 23.91 4.80
C GLY A 8 -5.04 23.47 5.63
N LEU A 9 -4.96 22.18 5.98
CA LEU A 9 -3.90 21.67 6.82
C LEU A 9 -2.53 21.80 6.13
N PRO A 10 -1.42 21.83 6.90
CA PRO A 10 -0.08 21.93 6.32
C PRO A 10 0.35 20.70 5.51
N GLY A 11 -0.35 19.57 5.67
CA GLY A 11 -0.05 18.33 4.96
C GLY A 11 -1.23 17.38 4.88
N TYR A 12 -1.05 16.30 4.15
CA TYR A 12 -2.00 15.20 4.07
C TYR A 12 -1.71 14.14 5.15
N PRO A 13 -2.74 13.43 5.66
CA PRO A 13 -2.54 12.32 6.59
C PRO A 13 -2.06 11.03 5.90
N VAL A 14 -1.73 11.10 4.62
CA VAL A 14 -1.27 10.00 3.77
C VAL A 14 -0.07 10.46 2.96
N TYR A 15 0.77 9.52 2.55
CA TYR A 15 1.85 9.82 1.62
C TYR A 15 1.29 10.20 0.24
N THR A 16 1.95 11.13 -0.42
CA THR A 16 1.60 11.56 -1.78
C THR A 16 2.44 10.86 -2.85
N ARG A 17 3.48 10.10 -2.45
CA ARG A 17 4.28 9.24 -3.30
C ARG A 17 4.06 7.78 -2.92
N LYS A 18 3.86 6.91 -3.91
CA LYS A 18 3.66 5.48 -3.67
C LYS A 18 4.87 4.82 -3.01
N ALA A 19 6.09 5.15 -3.45
CA ALA A 19 7.30 4.58 -2.87
C ALA A 19 7.41 4.84 -1.36
N ASN A 20 7.01 6.04 -0.88
CA ASN A 20 6.99 6.32 0.56
C ASN A 20 6.01 5.42 1.32
N THR A 21 4.87 5.08 0.71
CA THR A 21 3.90 4.14 1.30
C THR A 21 4.49 2.73 1.36
N ASP A 22 5.15 2.29 0.30
CA ASP A 22 5.74 0.96 0.20
C ASP A 22 6.86 0.80 1.26
N VAL A 23 7.76 1.77 1.37
CA VAL A 23 8.82 1.78 2.40
C VAL A 23 8.21 1.77 3.81
N ALA A 24 7.20 2.60 4.07
CA ALA A 24 6.54 2.65 5.37
C ALA A 24 5.86 1.32 5.71
N TYR A 25 5.23 0.67 4.72
CA TYR A 25 4.63 -0.65 4.90
C TYR A 25 5.69 -1.69 5.29
N LEU A 26 6.81 -1.76 4.58
CA LEU A 26 7.90 -2.70 4.86
C LEU A 26 8.55 -2.43 6.23
N ALA A 27 8.75 -1.17 6.59
CA ALA A 27 9.26 -0.80 7.90
C ALA A 27 8.32 -1.26 9.04
N CYS A 28 7.02 -1.03 8.90
CA CYS A 28 6.02 -1.51 9.85
C CYS A 28 5.95 -3.05 9.89
N ALA A 29 6.02 -3.72 8.74
CA ALA A 29 6.05 -5.18 8.66
C ALA A 29 7.26 -5.75 9.42
N ARG A 30 8.43 -5.16 9.26
CA ARG A 30 9.64 -5.53 9.98
C ARG A 30 9.45 -5.40 11.50
N ILE A 31 8.94 -4.26 11.97
CA ILE A 31 8.68 -4.03 13.39
C ILE A 31 7.70 -5.06 13.95
N LEU A 32 6.64 -5.38 13.21
CA LEU A 32 5.66 -6.39 13.63
C LEU A 32 6.27 -7.78 13.70
N LEU A 33 7.13 -8.15 12.77
CA LEU A 33 7.82 -9.46 12.75
C LEU A 33 8.92 -9.56 13.80
N GLU A 34 9.58 -8.46 14.16
CA GLU A 34 10.59 -8.38 15.22
C GLU A 34 9.98 -8.20 16.62
N GLY A 35 8.73 -7.78 16.69
CA GLY A 35 8.02 -7.43 17.92
C GLY A 35 7.69 -8.61 18.84
N THR A 36 6.98 -8.32 19.91
CA THR A 36 6.60 -9.32 20.92
C THR A 36 5.57 -10.32 20.39
N ARG A 37 5.56 -11.56 20.91
CA ARG A 37 4.56 -12.59 20.58
C ARG A 37 3.11 -12.24 20.98
N ARG A 38 2.88 -11.06 21.54
CA ARG A 38 1.54 -10.59 21.92
C ARG A 38 0.71 -10.08 20.74
N VAL A 39 1.35 -9.84 19.59
CA VAL A 39 0.70 -9.37 18.36
C VAL A 39 0.81 -10.46 17.31
N TYR A 40 -0.29 -10.83 16.67
CA TYR A 40 -0.31 -11.72 15.52
C TYR A 40 -0.35 -10.87 14.25
N PRO A 41 0.76 -10.81 13.47
CA PRO A 41 0.83 -9.99 12.27
C PRO A 41 -0.09 -10.52 11.17
N GLN A 42 -0.82 -9.61 10.54
CA GLN A 42 -1.70 -9.90 9.40
C GLN A 42 -1.36 -8.91 8.29
N PHE A 43 -0.87 -9.43 7.16
CA PHE A 43 -0.37 -8.62 6.06
C PHE A 43 -1.33 -8.67 4.87
N ALA A 44 -2.11 -7.59 4.70
CA ALA A 44 -2.99 -7.44 3.54
C ALA A 44 -2.22 -6.80 2.38
N THR A 45 -2.05 -7.51 1.29
CA THR A 45 -1.39 -6.99 0.09
C THR A 45 -1.81 -7.78 -1.15
N HIS A 46 -1.83 -7.12 -2.32
CA HIS A 46 -1.94 -7.74 -3.64
C HIS A 46 -0.67 -7.47 -4.49
N ASN A 47 0.38 -6.97 -3.85
CA ASN A 47 1.66 -6.68 -4.48
C ASN A 47 2.64 -7.81 -4.19
N ALA A 48 3.09 -8.52 -5.23
CA ALA A 48 4.01 -9.65 -5.10
C ALA A 48 5.36 -9.24 -4.50
N HIS A 49 5.90 -8.08 -4.84
CA HIS A 49 7.15 -7.57 -4.25
C HIS A 49 7.00 -7.38 -2.73
N THR A 50 5.87 -6.79 -2.29
CA THR A 50 5.59 -6.64 -0.85
C THR A 50 5.44 -7.98 -0.15
N ALA A 51 4.72 -8.94 -0.76
CA ALA A 51 4.55 -10.27 -0.21
C ALA A 51 5.90 -11.01 -0.09
N ALA A 52 6.71 -11.00 -1.13
CA ALA A 52 8.06 -11.58 -1.12
C ALA A 52 8.96 -10.94 -0.06
N SER A 53 8.89 -9.62 0.10
CA SER A 53 9.64 -8.88 1.13
C SER A 53 9.22 -9.29 2.53
N VAL A 54 7.92 -9.44 2.81
CA VAL A 54 7.41 -9.92 4.10
C VAL A 54 7.90 -11.34 4.39
N ILE A 55 7.84 -12.23 3.40
CA ILE A 55 8.36 -13.61 3.52
C ILE A 55 9.86 -13.58 3.85
N HIS A 56 10.62 -12.76 3.14
CA HIS A 56 12.06 -12.61 3.37
C HIS A 56 12.35 -12.08 4.78
N LEU A 57 11.63 -11.07 5.24
CA LEU A 57 11.75 -10.52 6.57
C LEU A 57 11.37 -11.53 7.67
N ALA A 58 10.43 -12.43 7.41
CA ALA A 58 10.01 -13.46 8.35
C ALA A 58 11.00 -14.63 8.48
N LYS A 59 11.90 -14.81 7.49
CA LYS A 59 12.87 -15.92 7.50
C LYS A 59 13.70 -15.96 8.80
N GLY A 60 13.77 -17.13 9.40
CA GLY A 60 14.59 -17.37 10.60
C GLY A 60 14.05 -16.77 11.91
N ARG A 61 12.93 -16.04 11.87
CA ARG A 61 12.35 -15.42 13.07
C ARG A 61 11.40 -16.32 13.85
N GLY A 62 10.98 -17.46 13.29
CA GLY A 62 10.02 -18.37 13.95
C GLY A 62 8.71 -17.69 14.33
N ARG A 63 8.32 -16.64 13.60
CA ARG A 63 7.14 -15.83 13.87
C ARG A 63 5.98 -16.33 13.03
N GLU A 64 4.86 -16.64 13.66
CA GLU A 64 3.61 -16.92 12.98
C GLU A 64 2.98 -15.61 12.49
N PHE A 65 2.48 -15.62 11.27
CA PHE A 65 1.74 -14.52 10.64
C PHE A 65 0.81 -15.08 9.56
N GLU A 66 -0.12 -14.28 9.08
CA GLU A 66 -0.93 -14.60 7.91
C GLU A 66 -0.91 -13.49 6.89
N PHE A 67 -1.14 -13.86 5.64
CA PHE A 67 -1.53 -12.91 4.62
C PHE A 67 -3.04 -12.73 4.58
N GLN A 68 -3.47 -11.61 4.00
CA GLN A 68 -4.88 -11.35 3.73
C GLN A 68 -5.07 -10.87 2.30
N ARG A 69 -6.12 -11.34 1.65
CA ARG A 69 -6.53 -10.86 0.34
C ARG A 69 -8.02 -10.59 0.29
N LEU A 70 -8.42 -9.67 -0.56
CA LEU A 70 -9.82 -9.42 -0.85
C LEU A 70 -10.36 -10.54 -1.75
N HIS A 71 -11.57 -10.98 -1.48
CA HIS A 71 -12.28 -11.94 -2.36
C HIS A 71 -12.34 -11.40 -3.80
N GLY A 72 -12.00 -12.25 -4.76
CA GLY A 72 -11.91 -11.90 -6.18
C GLY A 72 -10.65 -11.16 -6.61
N MET A 73 -9.66 -10.99 -5.69
CA MET A 73 -8.37 -10.34 -6.01
C MET A 73 -7.20 -11.21 -5.53
N GLY A 74 -6.10 -11.19 -6.29
CA GLY A 74 -4.82 -11.80 -5.90
C GLY A 74 -4.82 -13.33 -5.81
N GLU A 75 -5.74 -14.02 -6.45
CA GLU A 75 -5.85 -15.49 -6.37
C GLU A 75 -4.60 -16.17 -6.90
N GLU A 76 -4.14 -15.77 -8.08
CA GLU A 76 -2.94 -16.31 -8.72
C GLU A 76 -1.70 -16.07 -7.86
N LEU A 77 -1.54 -14.85 -7.35
CA LEU A 77 -0.43 -14.52 -6.46
C LEU A 77 -0.36 -15.44 -5.24
N TYR A 78 -1.51 -15.65 -4.59
CA TYR A 78 -1.54 -16.44 -3.36
C TYR A 78 -1.53 -17.96 -3.60
N ALA A 79 -1.88 -18.39 -4.80
CA ALA A 79 -1.70 -19.79 -5.21
C ALA A 79 -0.20 -20.16 -5.34
N GLU A 80 0.63 -19.19 -5.72
CA GLU A 80 2.08 -19.37 -5.89
C GLU A 80 2.89 -19.12 -4.59
N LEU A 81 2.28 -18.47 -3.58
CA LEU A 81 2.99 -18.14 -2.34
C LEU A 81 3.12 -19.35 -1.43
N THR A 82 4.31 -19.94 -1.44
CA THR A 82 4.71 -21.01 -0.51
C THR A 82 5.95 -20.59 0.26
N ASP A 83 6.15 -21.18 1.46
CA ASP A 83 7.42 -21.04 2.15
C ASP A 83 8.56 -21.83 1.41
N PRO A 84 9.84 -21.62 1.77
CA PRO A 84 10.94 -22.35 1.15
C PRO A 84 10.88 -23.87 1.31
N ALA A 85 10.08 -24.39 2.23
CA ALA A 85 9.83 -25.82 2.42
C ALA A 85 8.63 -26.32 1.61
N GLY A 86 8.04 -25.46 0.74
CA GLY A 86 6.90 -25.81 -0.11
C GLY A 86 5.56 -25.84 0.60
N ARG A 87 5.45 -25.28 1.81
CA ARG A 87 4.20 -25.18 2.55
C ARG A 87 3.48 -23.90 2.17
N ALA A 88 2.17 -23.99 1.92
CA ALA A 88 1.34 -22.82 1.69
C ALA A 88 1.35 -21.90 2.92
N LEU A 89 1.57 -20.62 2.70
CA LEU A 89 1.47 -19.62 3.75
C LEU A 89 0.00 -19.37 4.11
N PRO A 90 -0.36 -19.18 5.38
CA PRO A 90 -1.72 -18.87 5.78
C PRO A 90 -2.20 -17.61 5.06
N CYS A 91 -3.34 -17.72 4.38
CA CYS A 91 -3.98 -16.59 3.71
C CYS A 91 -5.46 -16.54 4.06
N ARG A 92 -5.89 -15.45 4.66
CA ARG A 92 -7.30 -15.18 4.96
C ARG A 92 -7.93 -14.40 3.82
N VAL A 93 -9.04 -14.91 3.31
CA VAL A 93 -9.85 -14.21 2.30
C VAL A 93 -10.92 -13.41 3.04
N TYR A 94 -11.01 -12.12 2.78
CA TYR A 94 -12.06 -11.26 3.34
C TYR A 94 -12.92 -10.64 2.24
N ALA A 95 -14.17 -10.37 2.57
CA ALA A 95 -15.11 -9.66 1.71
C ALA A 95 -15.88 -8.63 2.53
N PRO A 96 -16.15 -7.44 1.99
CA PRO A 96 -17.04 -6.50 2.63
C PRO A 96 -18.47 -7.05 2.62
N VAL A 97 -19.20 -6.81 3.70
CA VAL A 97 -20.62 -7.17 3.83
C VAL A 97 -21.39 -5.91 4.19
N GLY A 98 -22.48 -5.63 3.48
CA GLY A 98 -23.29 -4.45 3.70
C GLY A 98 -24.32 -4.23 2.60
N SER A 99 -25.10 -3.16 2.72
CA SER A 99 -26.00 -2.74 1.67
C SER A 99 -25.27 -2.25 0.42
N HIS A 100 -25.95 -2.19 -0.71
CA HIS A 100 -25.38 -1.64 -1.95
C HIS A 100 -24.83 -0.23 -1.76
N GLU A 101 -25.51 0.63 -1.02
CA GLU A 101 -25.10 2.01 -0.77
C GLU A 101 -23.81 2.09 0.06
N GLU A 102 -23.63 1.18 1.02
CA GLU A 102 -22.43 1.10 1.87
C GLU A 102 -21.24 0.50 1.12
N LEU A 103 -21.48 -0.50 0.26
CA LEU A 103 -20.43 -1.22 -0.45
C LEU A 103 -19.89 -0.45 -1.65
N LEU A 104 -20.71 0.36 -2.31
CA LEU A 104 -20.30 1.06 -3.53
C LEU A 104 -19.03 1.91 -3.37
N PRO A 105 -18.89 2.78 -2.34
CA PRO A 105 -17.67 3.54 -2.13
C PRO A 105 -16.43 2.67 -1.85
N TYR A 106 -16.63 1.52 -1.21
CA TYR A 106 -15.55 0.56 -0.96
C TYR A 106 -15.06 -0.07 -2.26
N LEU A 107 -15.97 -0.56 -3.08
CA LEU A 107 -15.67 -1.24 -4.35
C LEU A 107 -15.05 -0.28 -5.38
N VAL A 108 -15.56 0.96 -5.47
CA VAL A 108 -15.00 1.99 -6.35
C VAL A 108 -13.53 2.27 -6.00
N ARG A 109 -13.19 2.38 -4.71
CA ARG A 109 -11.78 2.56 -4.32
C ARG A 109 -10.89 1.37 -4.70
N ARG A 110 -11.44 0.14 -4.64
CA ARG A 110 -10.67 -1.05 -5.08
C ARG A 110 -10.46 -1.07 -6.59
N LEU A 111 -11.47 -0.72 -7.36
CA LEU A 111 -11.35 -0.57 -8.80
C LEU A 111 -10.33 0.50 -9.21
N LEU A 112 -10.36 1.64 -8.54
CA LEU A 112 -9.39 2.72 -8.80
C LEU A 112 -7.96 2.32 -8.39
N GLU A 113 -7.81 1.56 -7.31
CA GLU A 113 -6.51 1.02 -6.91
C GLU A 113 -5.94 0.07 -7.96
N ASN A 114 -6.76 -0.85 -8.46
CA ASN A 114 -6.34 -1.78 -9.50
C ASN A 114 -6.10 -1.09 -10.85
N GLY A 115 -6.89 -0.07 -11.18
CA GLY A 115 -6.77 0.70 -12.41
C GLY A 115 -5.64 1.74 -12.42
N ALA A 116 -4.97 1.98 -11.29
CA ALA A 116 -3.88 2.95 -11.25
C ALA A 116 -2.65 2.44 -12.01
N ASN A 117 -2.08 3.27 -12.89
CA ASN A 117 -0.88 2.93 -13.67
C ASN A 117 0.33 2.55 -12.78
N THR A 118 0.33 2.99 -11.53
CA THR A 118 1.37 2.66 -10.54
C THR A 118 1.06 1.39 -9.77
N SER A 119 -0.10 0.75 -9.99
CA SER A 119 -0.42 -0.50 -9.30
C SER A 119 0.48 -1.63 -9.81
N PHE A 120 0.84 -2.55 -8.92
CA PHE A 120 1.63 -3.72 -9.28
C PHE A 120 0.93 -4.56 -10.37
N VAL A 121 -0.38 -4.72 -10.25
CA VAL A 121 -1.19 -5.51 -11.20
C VAL A 121 -1.10 -4.94 -12.62
N ASN A 122 -1.21 -3.62 -12.79
CA ASN A 122 -1.09 -3.01 -14.12
C ASN A 122 0.34 -3.07 -14.66
N ARG A 123 1.34 -2.90 -13.80
CA ARG A 123 2.75 -2.94 -14.23
C ARG A 123 3.21 -4.33 -14.64
N ILE A 124 2.69 -5.39 -14.02
CA ILE A 124 3.09 -6.77 -14.35
C ILE A 124 2.50 -7.25 -15.69
N VAL A 125 1.36 -6.70 -16.11
CA VAL A 125 0.73 -7.03 -17.40
C VAL A 125 1.21 -6.13 -18.55
N ASP A 126 2.01 -5.13 -18.26
CA ASP A 126 2.61 -4.26 -19.25
C ASP A 126 3.91 -4.90 -19.77
N GLU A 127 3.82 -5.61 -20.88
CA GLU A 127 4.94 -6.30 -21.53
C GLU A 127 6.07 -5.35 -21.99
N SER A 128 5.81 -4.04 -22.05
CA SER A 128 6.83 -3.04 -22.38
C SER A 128 7.76 -2.69 -21.21
N LEU A 129 7.38 -3.05 -19.98
CA LEU A 129 8.16 -2.78 -18.78
C LEU A 129 9.11 -3.95 -18.47
N PRO A 130 10.42 -3.70 -18.33
CA PRO A 130 11.36 -4.74 -17.88
C PRO A 130 11.03 -5.15 -16.43
N VAL A 131 11.25 -6.44 -16.12
CA VAL A 131 10.94 -7.01 -14.78
C VAL A 131 11.66 -6.23 -13.68
N GLU A 132 12.88 -5.77 -13.95
CA GLU A 132 13.70 -4.99 -13.01
C GLU A 132 13.00 -3.67 -12.58
N GLU A 133 12.24 -3.06 -13.48
CA GLU A 133 11.45 -1.87 -13.14
C GLU A 133 10.22 -2.22 -12.31
N VAL A 134 9.58 -3.36 -12.60
CA VAL A 134 8.40 -3.82 -11.85
C VAL A 134 8.75 -4.15 -10.41
N VAL A 135 9.92 -4.76 -10.18
CA VAL A 135 10.43 -5.18 -8.86
C VAL A 135 11.42 -4.19 -8.25
N GLY A 136 11.45 -2.94 -8.72
CA GLY A 136 12.36 -1.90 -8.24
C GLY A 136 12.32 -1.72 -6.71
N ASP A 137 13.49 -1.38 -6.15
CA ASP A 137 13.62 -1.14 -4.70
C ASP A 137 12.94 0.18 -4.29
N PRO A 138 11.85 0.14 -3.50
CA PRO A 138 11.16 1.34 -3.08
C PRO A 138 12.01 2.25 -2.18
N VAL A 139 13.03 1.71 -1.48
CA VAL A 139 13.95 2.52 -0.67
C VAL A 139 14.82 3.38 -1.57
N ALA A 140 15.41 2.80 -2.61
CA ALA A 140 16.20 3.54 -3.59
C ALA A 140 15.37 4.62 -4.30
N ASP A 141 14.08 4.34 -4.57
CA ASP A 141 13.17 5.33 -5.16
C ASP A 141 12.89 6.50 -4.23
N VAL A 142 12.70 6.25 -2.94
CA VAL A 142 12.50 7.29 -1.92
C VAL A 142 13.75 8.12 -1.74
N GLU A 143 14.92 7.51 -1.68
CA GLU A 143 16.21 8.21 -1.56
C GLU A 143 16.46 9.12 -2.78
N ARG A 144 16.23 8.61 -3.98
CA ARG A 144 16.35 9.38 -5.23
C ARG A 144 15.37 10.54 -5.29
N ALA A 145 14.15 10.36 -4.78
CA ALA A 145 13.11 11.37 -4.78
C ALA A 145 13.22 12.39 -3.64
N GLY A 146 14.15 12.21 -2.68
CA GLY A 146 14.40 13.12 -1.57
C GLY A 146 13.34 13.07 -0.46
N CYS A 147 12.68 11.95 -0.24
CA CYS A 147 11.70 11.68 0.85
C CYS A 147 10.52 12.67 0.96
N GLY A 148 10.47 13.70 0.12
CA GLY A 148 9.48 14.77 0.17
C GLY A 148 8.12 14.38 -0.44
N PRO A 149 7.10 15.23 -0.28
CA PRO A 149 5.82 15.06 -0.96
C PRO A 149 5.97 15.14 -2.48
N HIS A 150 4.97 14.64 -3.20
CA HIS A 150 4.96 14.69 -4.67
C HIS A 150 4.88 16.16 -5.14
N PRO A 151 5.80 16.65 -6.00
CA PRO A 151 5.89 18.07 -6.34
C PRO A 151 4.69 18.60 -7.12
N GLN A 152 3.99 17.72 -7.85
CA GLN A 152 2.81 18.08 -8.65
C GLN A 152 1.50 17.98 -7.86
N ILE A 153 1.54 17.52 -6.61
CA ILE A 153 0.35 17.44 -5.75
C ILE A 153 0.41 18.59 -4.76
N PRO A 154 -0.40 19.64 -4.93
CA PRO A 154 -0.39 20.77 -4.01
C PRO A 154 -0.80 20.32 -2.61
N LEU A 155 -0.13 20.84 -1.60
CA LEU A 155 -0.55 20.63 -0.21
C LEU A 155 -1.91 21.30 0.05
N PRO A 156 -2.67 20.83 1.05
CA PRO A 156 -4.02 21.35 1.33
C PRO A 156 -4.06 22.88 1.45
N ARG A 157 -3.06 23.47 2.09
CA ARG A 157 -2.95 24.93 2.26
C ARG A 157 -2.79 25.68 0.93
N GLY A 158 -2.08 25.11 -0.02
CA GLY A 158 -1.80 25.68 -1.34
C GLY A 158 -2.74 25.22 -2.46
N LEU A 159 -3.86 24.59 -2.13
CA LEU A 159 -4.74 23.93 -3.10
C LEU A 159 -5.28 24.89 -4.18
N PHE A 160 -5.48 26.15 -3.84
CA PHE A 160 -6.01 27.18 -4.74
C PHE A 160 -4.94 28.07 -5.39
N GLY A 161 -3.66 27.67 -5.29
CA GLY A 161 -2.53 28.43 -5.85
C GLY A 161 -2.03 29.57 -4.94
N ALA A 162 -1.15 30.40 -5.50
CA ALA A 162 -0.49 31.46 -4.74
C ALA A 162 -1.43 32.67 -4.43
N GLU A 163 -2.44 32.89 -5.26
CA GLU A 163 -3.33 34.02 -5.11
C GLU A 163 -4.40 33.84 -4.02
N ARG A 164 -4.68 32.60 -3.66
CA ARG A 164 -5.70 32.27 -2.66
C ARG A 164 -5.22 31.17 -1.72
N ALA A 165 -4.76 31.55 -0.56
CA ALA A 165 -4.49 30.57 0.50
C ALA A 165 -5.78 29.85 0.91
N ASN A 166 -5.69 28.53 1.05
CA ASN A 166 -6.77 27.76 1.66
C ASN A 166 -6.77 28.07 3.17
N SER A 167 -7.87 28.59 3.68
CA SER A 167 -8.00 28.91 5.11
C SER A 167 -8.00 27.64 5.95
N SER A 168 -7.38 27.71 7.13
CA SER A 168 -7.41 26.62 8.10
C SER A 168 -8.78 26.42 8.78
N GLY A 169 -9.84 26.90 8.18
CA GLY A 169 -11.21 26.79 8.67
C GLY A 169 -11.42 27.47 10.02
N ILE A 170 -12.47 28.21 10.15
CA ILE A 170 -12.99 28.65 11.45
C ILE A 170 -13.80 27.48 11.97
N ASN A 171 -13.38 26.88 13.09
CA ASN A 171 -14.20 25.91 13.83
C ASN A 171 -15.30 26.65 14.59
#